data_6aa553ea33164d63940b0706b91da146
#
_entry.id   6aa553ea33164d63940b0706b91da146
#
_cell.length_a   1.000
_cell.length_b   1.000
_cell.length_c   1.000
_cell.angle_alpha   90.00
_cell.angle_beta   90.00
_cell.angle_gamma   90.00
#
_symmetry.space_group_name_H-M   'P 1'
#
loop_
_entity.id
_entity.type
_entity.pdbx_description
1 polymer ?
#
loop_
_entity_poly.entity_id
_entity_poly.type
_entity_poly.pdbx_seq_one_letter_code
_entity_poly.pdbx_strand_id
1 'polypeptide(L)'
;MKPLSYHLIGVEARYSCRSGVPLAIQDLALRNGQLNLVAGPNGSGKSTLLNVLAFLVQPTQGIVEFCGKPIAWKQADLRELRRCVTLVHQDPFLFRGSVAANVSYGAKARGIRGCALQERVRECLELVGLSGFEPRNAKRLSGGEARRVALARAVACNPEVVLLDEPLAYVDELSTQIIERLLVALVDRGVLLVVSTHDATLGRRLKGRTIRLREGRLVQHPERPATYAAISLEGSAYAIV
;
A
#
# COMPACT_ATOMS: atom_id res chain seq x y z
N MET A 1 -20.92 1.47 3.54
CA MET A 1 -19.53 1.55 4.04
C MET A 1 -18.95 2.91 3.64
N LYS A 2 -18.29 3.63 4.55
CA LYS A 2 -17.57 4.85 4.16
C LYS A 2 -16.44 4.48 3.19
N PRO A 3 -16.23 5.23 2.11
CA PRO A 3 -15.15 4.94 1.17
C PRO A 3 -13.80 5.04 1.88
N LEU A 4 -12.94 4.04 1.69
CA LEU A 4 -11.55 4.09 2.14
C LEU A 4 -10.82 5.20 1.37
N SER A 5 -10.19 6.11 2.09
CA SER A 5 -9.52 7.25 1.47
C SER A 5 -8.38 7.78 2.32
N TYR A 6 -7.37 8.32 1.66
CA TYR A 6 -6.39 9.23 2.24
C TYR A 6 -6.56 10.62 1.64
N HIS A 7 -6.29 11.64 2.45
CA HIS A 7 -6.11 13.01 1.98
C HIS A 7 -4.88 13.60 2.67
N LEU A 8 -3.89 13.98 1.89
CA LEU A 8 -2.65 14.63 2.33
C LEU A 8 -2.75 16.10 1.95
N ILE A 9 -2.63 17.01 2.93
CA ILE A 9 -2.78 18.45 2.75
C ILE A 9 -1.54 19.16 3.31
N GLY A 10 -0.74 19.77 2.44
CA GLY A 10 0.48 20.48 2.79
C GLY A 10 1.51 19.60 3.51
N VAL A 11 1.54 18.30 3.18
CA VAL A 11 2.37 17.31 3.90
C VAL A 11 3.83 17.46 3.49
N GLU A 12 4.71 17.65 4.47
CA GLU A 12 6.15 17.52 4.32
C GLU A 12 6.68 16.37 5.18
N ALA A 13 7.57 15.54 4.63
CA ALA A 13 8.18 14.44 5.36
C ALA A 13 9.66 14.27 4.98
N ARG A 14 10.51 13.96 5.97
CA ARG A 14 11.94 13.64 5.78
C ARG A 14 12.31 12.38 6.56
N TYR A 15 13.18 11.59 5.99
CA TYR A 15 13.89 10.57 6.76
C TYR A 15 15.02 11.25 7.54
N SER A 16 15.03 11.09 8.86
CA SER A 16 15.92 11.78 9.79
C SER A 16 17.43 11.53 9.59
N CYS A 17 17.83 10.58 8.75
CA CYS A 17 19.23 10.16 8.59
C CYS A 17 19.78 10.24 7.16
N ARG A 18 19.07 10.81 6.19
CA ARG A 18 19.54 10.90 4.79
C ARG A 18 19.34 12.30 4.24
N SER A 19 20.36 12.79 3.56
CA SER A 19 20.39 14.00 2.73
C SER A 19 19.51 13.85 1.46
N GLY A 20 18.32 13.24 1.60
CA GLY A 20 17.38 13.06 0.50
C GLY A 20 16.45 14.24 0.35
N VAL A 21 15.91 14.43 -0.86
CA VAL A 21 14.88 15.43 -1.15
C VAL A 21 13.68 15.18 -0.25
N PRO A 22 13.19 16.19 0.49
CA PRO A 22 12.00 16.03 1.32
C PRO A 22 10.78 15.76 0.45
N LEU A 23 9.89 14.89 0.92
CA LEU A 23 8.57 14.77 0.34
C LEU A 23 7.78 16.04 0.65
N ALA A 24 7.18 16.67 -0.36
CA ALA A 24 6.37 17.88 -0.23
C ALA A 24 5.10 17.74 -1.09
N ILE A 25 4.01 17.33 -0.47
CA ILE A 25 2.71 17.09 -1.12
C ILE A 25 1.74 18.19 -0.71
N GLN A 26 1.35 19.04 -1.68
CA GLN A 26 0.41 20.13 -1.42
C GLN A 26 -1.01 19.62 -1.22
N ASP A 27 -1.46 18.74 -2.12
CA ASP A 27 -2.79 18.13 -2.08
C ASP A 27 -2.76 16.78 -2.80
N LEU A 28 -3.12 15.71 -2.12
CA LEU A 28 -3.24 14.38 -2.70
C LEU A 28 -4.36 13.60 -2.03
N ALA A 29 -5.41 13.32 -2.79
CA ALA A 29 -6.46 12.40 -2.37
C ALA A 29 -6.28 11.03 -3.04
N LEU A 30 -6.36 9.94 -2.25
CA LEU A 30 -6.35 8.55 -2.71
C LEU A 30 -7.65 7.87 -2.28
N ARG A 31 -8.19 6.99 -3.12
CA ARG A 31 -9.45 6.27 -2.84
C ARG A 31 -9.36 4.83 -3.29
N ASN A 32 -10.18 3.97 -2.68
CA ASN A 32 -10.39 2.62 -3.16
C ASN A 32 -11.21 2.59 -4.46
N GLY A 33 -11.38 1.37 -5.04
CA GLY A 33 -12.10 1.18 -6.30
C GLY A 33 -11.29 1.51 -7.55
N GLN A 34 -10.00 1.85 -7.39
CA GLN A 34 -9.05 2.04 -8.49
C GLN A 34 -7.62 1.72 -8.05
N LEU A 35 -6.78 1.36 -9.00
CA LEU A 35 -5.35 1.23 -8.78
C LEU A 35 -4.71 2.63 -8.75
N ASN A 36 -4.10 3.00 -7.62
CA ASN A 36 -3.35 4.25 -7.51
C ASN A 36 -1.87 3.96 -7.73
N LEU A 37 -1.29 4.46 -8.81
CA LEU A 37 0.11 4.26 -9.17
C LEU A 37 0.92 5.52 -8.87
N VAL A 38 1.95 5.36 -8.05
CA VAL A 38 2.92 6.41 -7.75
C VAL A 38 4.14 6.19 -8.65
N ALA A 39 4.20 6.94 -9.75
CA ALA A 39 5.26 6.82 -10.75
C ALA A 39 6.32 7.92 -10.59
N GLY A 40 7.59 7.58 -10.78
CA GLY A 40 8.69 8.52 -10.74
C GLY A 40 10.07 7.85 -10.70
N PRO A 41 11.16 8.59 -10.96
CA PRO A 41 12.50 8.06 -10.92
C PRO A 41 12.91 7.62 -9.51
N ASN A 42 14.06 6.92 -9.41
CA ASN A 42 14.63 6.58 -8.10
C ASN A 42 14.97 7.86 -7.33
N GLY A 43 14.70 7.86 -6.02
CA GLY A 43 14.91 9.04 -5.18
C GLY A 43 13.80 10.11 -5.27
N SER A 44 12.74 9.91 -6.07
CA SER A 44 11.65 10.89 -6.20
C SER A 44 10.73 11.02 -4.97
N GLY A 45 10.90 10.16 -3.94
CA GLY A 45 10.10 10.18 -2.73
C GLY A 45 8.97 9.13 -2.67
N LYS A 46 8.88 8.19 -3.64
CA LYS A 46 7.83 7.15 -3.68
C LYS A 46 7.76 6.34 -2.37
N SER A 47 8.87 5.75 -1.95
CA SER A 47 8.93 4.96 -0.72
C SER A 47 8.65 5.81 0.53
N THR A 48 9.05 7.09 0.54
CA THR A 48 8.72 8.02 1.63
C THR A 48 7.21 8.24 1.71
N LEU A 49 6.55 8.46 0.57
CA LEU A 49 5.09 8.58 0.51
C LEU A 49 4.40 7.31 1.02
N LEU A 50 4.82 6.12 0.55
CA LEU A 50 4.27 4.86 1.04
C LEU A 50 4.45 4.68 2.56
N ASN A 51 5.60 5.10 3.12
CA ASN A 51 5.83 5.03 4.56
C ASN A 51 4.95 6.01 5.37
N VAL A 52 4.67 7.19 4.83
CA VAL A 52 3.68 8.12 5.42
C VAL A 52 2.29 7.49 5.41
N LEU A 53 1.87 6.92 4.28
CA LEU A 53 0.58 6.23 4.15
C LEU A 53 0.48 4.98 5.03
N ALA A 54 1.60 4.29 5.29
CA ALA A 54 1.68 3.15 6.20
C ALA A 54 1.71 3.57 7.69
N PHE A 55 1.66 4.86 7.98
CA PHE A 55 1.79 5.43 9.33
C PHE A 55 3.13 5.09 10.01
N LEU A 56 4.19 4.85 9.22
CA LEU A 56 5.54 4.55 9.70
C LEU A 56 6.41 5.80 9.84
N VAL A 57 6.13 6.82 9.03
CA VAL A 57 6.83 8.12 9.05
C VAL A 57 5.81 9.21 9.33
N GLN A 58 6.00 9.91 10.44
CA GLN A 58 5.20 11.09 10.78
C GLN A 58 5.66 12.27 9.93
N PRO A 59 4.77 12.99 9.24
CA PRO A 59 5.10 14.24 8.58
C PRO A 59 5.65 15.28 9.56
N THR A 60 6.56 16.12 9.08
CA THR A 60 7.07 17.28 9.81
C THR A 60 6.11 18.46 9.76
N GLN A 61 5.29 18.52 8.70
CA GLN A 61 4.27 19.55 8.48
C GLN A 61 3.07 18.95 7.75
N GLY A 62 1.94 19.66 7.81
CA GLY A 62 0.71 19.31 7.11
C GLY A 62 -0.18 18.31 7.84
N ILE A 63 -1.23 17.90 7.16
CA ILE A 63 -2.27 17.02 7.71
C ILE A 63 -2.38 15.78 6.82
N VAL A 64 -2.43 14.62 7.46
CA VAL A 64 -2.82 13.36 6.81
C VAL A 64 -4.16 12.96 7.38
N GLU A 65 -5.15 12.84 6.52
CA GLU A 65 -6.46 12.29 6.88
C GLU A 65 -6.58 10.85 6.38
N PHE A 66 -7.19 9.99 7.17
CA PHE A 66 -7.60 8.65 6.80
C PHE A 66 -9.09 8.46 7.05
N CYS A 67 -9.84 8.10 6.02
CA CYS A 67 -11.31 7.98 6.05
C CYS A 67 -12.01 9.26 6.58
N GLY A 68 -11.50 10.44 6.18
CA GLY A 68 -12.02 11.74 6.55
C GLY A 68 -11.73 12.17 8.01
N LYS A 69 -10.77 11.50 8.66
CA LYS A 69 -10.32 11.88 10.02
C LYS A 69 -8.82 12.19 10.01
N PRO A 70 -8.40 13.33 10.56
CA PRO A 70 -6.98 13.66 10.70
C PRO A 70 -6.29 12.68 11.65
N ILE A 71 -5.06 12.29 11.30
CA ILE A 71 -4.24 11.35 12.08
C ILE A 71 -3.55 12.09 13.21
N ALA A 72 -3.78 11.65 14.45
CA ALA A 72 -3.20 12.26 15.65
C ALA A 72 -1.74 11.85 15.92
N TRP A 73 -1.16 10.90 15.18
CA TRP A 73 0.21 10.37 15.31
C TRP A 73 0.60 9.89 16.73
N LYS A 74 -0.40 9.58 17.59
CA LYS A 74 -0.18 8.94 18.89
C LYS A 74 -0.04 7.44 18.73
N GLN A 75 0.88 6.81 19.46
CA GLN A 75 1.21 5.38 19.31
C GLN A 75 0.01 4.44 19.48
N ALA A 76 -0.92 4.75 20.38
CA ALA A 76 -2.13 3.95 20.58
C ALA A 76 -3.02 3.94 19.31
N ASP A 77 -3.28 5.12 18.74
CA ASP A 77 -4.13 5.29 17.57
C ASP A 77 -3.46 4.65 16.33
N LEU A 78 -2.13 4.84 16.18
CA LEU A 78 -1.37 4.28 15.08
C LEU A 78 -1.37 2.74 15.07
N ARG A 79 -1.46 2.09 16.23
CA ARG A 79 -1.51 0.62 16.31
C ARG A 79 -2.76 0.08 15.62
N GLU A 80 -3.91 0.68 15.85
CA GLU A 80 -5.17 0.27 15.23
C GLU A 80 -5.17 0.58 13.73
N LEU A 81 -4.69 1.77 13.33
CA LEU A 81 -4.57 2.15 11.92
C LEU A 81 -3.64 1.21 11.15
N ARG A 82 -2.50 0.84 11.72
CA ARG A 82 -1.56 -0.12 11.11
C ARG A 82 -2.12 -1.53 10.97
N ARG A 83 -3.18 -1.88 11.67
CA ARG A 83 -3.90 -3.14 11.43
C ARG A 83 -4.68 -3.14 10.12
N CYS A 84 -5.14 -1.97 9.66
CA CYS A 84 -5.87 -1.85 8.41
C CYS A 84 -4.94 -1.81 7.19
N VAL A 85 -3.66 -1.47 7.39
CA VAL A 85 -2.69 -1.20 6.33
C VAL A 85 -1.60 -2.27 6.29
N THR A 86 -1.22 -2.69 5.09
CA THR A 86 -0.05 -3.55 4.88
C THR A 86 0.87 -2.92 3.84
N LEU A 87 2.16 -2.80 4.17
CA LEU A 87 3.21 -2.34 3.26
C LEU A 87 4.12 -3.51 2.89
N VAL A 88 4.36 -3.70 1.60
CA VAL A 88 5.38 -4.61 1.07
C VAL A 88 6.48 -3.77 0.42
N HIS A 89 7.69 -3.89 0.95
CA HIS A 89 8.87 -3.21 0.42
C HIS A 89 9.39 -3.89 -0.86
N GLN A 90 10.20 -3.17 -1.62
CA GLN A 90 10.83 -3.63 -2.87
C GLN A 90 11.61 -4.93 -2.68
N ASP A 91 12.39 -5.05 -1.59
CA ASP A 91 13.12 -6.27 -1.21
C ASP A 91 12.49 -6.88 0.04
N PRO A 92 11.48 -7.74 -0.13
CA PRO A 92 10.73 -8.24 1.00
C PRO A 92 11.52 -9.31 1.75
N PHE A 93 11.71 -9.08 3.04
CA PHE A 93 12.28 -10.07 3.94
C PHE A 93 11.29 -11.22 4.21
N LEU A 94 11.77 -12.46 4.10
CA LEU A 94 11.05 -13.65 4.54
C LEU A 94 11.66 -14.21 5.84
N PHE A 95 10.79 -14.61 6.76
CA PHE A 95 11.20 -15.26 8.00
C PHE A 95 11.78 -16.65 7.72
N ARG A 96 12.69 -17.13 8.58
CA ARG A 96 13.17 -18.51 8.55
C ARG A 96 12.00 -19.46 8.79
N GLY A 97 11.97 -20.58 8.04
CA GLY A 97 10.92 -21.59 8.15
C GLY A 97 10.22 -21.85 6.82
N SER A 98 9.02 -22.40 6.89
CA SER A 98 8.23 -22.74 5.72
C SER A 98 7.52 -21.54 5.10
N VAL A 99 7.09 -21.69 3.85
CA VAL A 99 6.23 -20.75 3.16
C VAL A 99 4.92 -20.54 3.92
N ALA A 100 4.29 -21.63 4.39
CA ALA A 100 3.09 -21.54 5.20
C ALA A 100 3.29 -20.72 6.49
N ALA A 101 4.45 -20.88 7.16
CA ALA A 101 4.78 -20.10 8.35
C ALA A 101 4.87 -18.59 8.03
N ASN A 102 5.47 -18.23 6.89
CA ASN A 102 5.54 -16.85 6.43
C ASN A 102 4.16 -16.28 6.14
N VAL A 103 3.35 -16.93 5.31
CA VAL A 103 2.04 -16.45 4.89
C VAL A 103 1.09 -16.33 6.09
N SER A 104 1.13 -17.32 7.01
CA SER A 104 0.25 -17.35 8.19
C SER A 104 0.59 -16.30 9.26
N TYR A 105 1.77 -15.69 9.22
CA TYR A 105 2.28 -14.86 10.32
C TYR A 105 1.34 -13.73 10.74
N GLY A 106 0.94 -12.90 9.79
CA GLY A 106 0.04 -11.77 10.08
C GLY A 106 -1.39 -12.19 10.41
N ALA A 107 -1.89 -13.24 9.76
CA ALA A 107 -3.22 -13.80 10.04
C ALA A 107 -3.30 -14.36 11.47
N LYS A 108 -2.22 -15.05 11.94
CA LYS A 108 -2.09 -15.50 13.33
C LYS A 108 -2.11 -14.34 14.32
N ALA A 109 -1.42 -13.25 14.03
CA ALA A 109 -1.40 -12.07 14.87
C ALA A 109 -2.79 -11.42 14.99
N ARG A 110 -3.66 -11.62 14.01
CA ARG A 110 -5.08 -11.20 14.01
C ARG A 110 -6.04 -12.22 14.63
N GLY A 111 -5.53 -13.30 15.21
CA GLY A 111 -6.33 -14.29 15.93
C GLY A 111 -6.88 -15.43 15.07
N ILE A 112 -6.59 -15.49 13.76
CA ILE A 112 -7.02 -16.59 12.90
C ILE A 112 -6.24 -17.86 13.29
N ARG A 113 -6.92 -19.00 13.48
CA ARG A 113 -6.35 -20.25 13.97
C ARG A 113 -6.98 -21.47 13.24
N GLY A 114 -6.41 -22.65 13.46
CA GLY A 114 -6.97 -23.93 13.03
C GLY A 114 -7.18 -24.04 11.52
N CYS A 115 -8.27 -24.69 11.12
CA CYS A 115 -8.61 -24.92 9.71
C CYS A 115 -8.77 -23.62 8.91
N ALA A 116 -9.36 -22.57 9.51
CA ALA A 116 -9.52 -21.28 8.87
C ALA A 116 -8.17 -20.63 8.49
N LEU A 117 -7.12 -20.85 9.30
CA LEU A 117 -5.79 -20.36 8.99
C LEU A 117 -5.16 -21.14 7.83
N GLN A 118 -5.32 -22.47 7.82
CA GLN A 118 -4.81 -23.32 6.74
C GLN A 118 -5.46 -22.97 5.41
N GLU A 119 -6.78 -22.82 5.43
CA GLU A 119 -7.55 -22.40 4.25
C GLU A 119 -7.08 -21.04 3.73
N ARG A 120 -6.94 -20.04 4.63
CA ARG A 120 -6.45 -18.71 4.26
C ARG A 120 -5.05 -18.76 3.63
N VAL A 121 -4.15 -19.58 4.15
CA VAL A 121 -2.80 -19.76 3.58
C VAL A 121 -2.89 -20.35 2.18
N ARG A 122 -3.72 -21.39 1.98
CA ARG A 122 -3.92 -22.04 0.68
C ARG A 122 -4.46 -21.06 -0.36
N GLU A 123 -5.55 -20.34 -0.03
CA GLU A 123 -6.14 -19.31 -0.89
C GLU A 123 -5.12 -18.24 -1.30
N CYS A 124 -4.34 -17.74 -0.33
CA CYS A 124 -3.35 -16.69 -0.62
C CYS A 124 -2.21 -17.19 -1.48
N LEU A 125 -1.77 -18.45 -1.33
CA LEU A 125 -0.75 -19.06 -2.18
C LEU A 125 -1.28 -19.33 -3.58
N GLU A 126 -2.53 -19.74 -3.72
CA GLU A 126 -3.19 -19.90 -5.01
C GLU A 126 -3.28 -18.57 -5.78
N LEU A 127 -3.68 -17.49 -5.11
CA LEU A 127 -3.74 -16.13 -5.70
C LEU A 127 -2.40 -15.67 -6.29
N VAL A 128 -1.28 -16.15 -5.76
CA VAL A 128 0.07 -15.80 -6.25
C VAL A 128 0.72 -16.93 -7.07
N GLY A 129 -0.04 -17.96 -7.47
CA GLY A 129 0.44 -19.07 -8.29
C GLY A 129 1.50 -19.93 -7.62
N LEU A 130 1.36 -20.16 -6.30
CA LEU A 130 2.27 -20.97 -5.47
C LEU A 130 1.53 -22.07 -4.73
N SER A 131 0.47 -22.66 -5.30
CA SER A 131 -0.23 -23.81 -4.74
C SER A 131 0.75 -24.96 -4.49
N GLY A 132 0.65 -25.60 -3.32
CA GLY A 132 1.53 -26.71 -2.93
C GLY A 132 2.92 -26.29 -2.42
N PHE A 133 3.18 -24.99 -2.27
CA PHE A 133 4.45 -24.49 -1.74
C PHE A 133 4.46 -24.41 -0.21
N GLU A 134 3.37 -24.70 0.47
CA GLU A 134 3.19 -24.58 1.92
C GLU A 134 4.37 -25.17 2.73
N PRO A 135 4.87 -26.41 2.46
CA PRO A 135 5.95 -27.02 3.23
C PRO A 135 7.35 -26.55 2.80
N ARG A 136 7.48 -25.86 1.66
CA ARG A 136 8.80 -25.45 1.14
C ARG A 136 9.50 -24.51 2.11
N ASN A 137 10.82 -24.64 2.20
CA ASN A 137 11.65 -23.73 2.97
C ASN A 137 11.79 -22.38 2.24
N ALA A 138 11.42 -21.28 2.91
CA ALA A 138 11.47 -19.95 2.35
C ALA A 138 12.87 -19.51 1.87
N LYS A 139 13.94 -20.08 2.43
CA LYS A 139 15.32 -19.80 1.99
C LYS A 139 15.69 -20.42 0.63
N ARG A 140 14.90 -21.36 0.13
CA ARG A 140 15.17 -22.07 -1.14
C ARG A 140 14.33 -21.54 -2.29
N LEU A 141 13.64 -20.44 -2.10
CA LEU A 141 12.81 -19.79 -3.11
C LEU A 141 13.69 -18.95 -4.05
N SER A 142 13.29 -18.90 -5.32
CA SER A 142 13.80 -17.89 -6.26
C SER A 142 13.36 -16.48 -5.82
N GLY A 143 13.99 -15.42 -6.35
CA GLY A 143 13.61 -14.05 -6.03
C GLY A 143 12.14 -13.74 -6.36
N GLY A 144 11.65 -14.21 -7.51
CA GLY A 144 10.26 -14.06 -7.92
C GLY A 144 9.28 -14.83 -7.02
N GLU A 145 9.62 -16.08 -6.63
CA GLU A 145 8.83 -16.86 -5.69
C GLU A 145 8.80 -16.21 -4.29
N ALA A 146 9.95 -15.72 -3.80
CA ALA A 146 10.03 -15.03 -2.51
C ALA A 146 9.16 -13.77 -2.48
N ARG A 147 9.15 -12.99 -3.57
CA ARG A 147 8.30 -11.81 -3.71
C ARG A 147 6.82 -12.18 -3.72
N ARG A 148 6.43 -13.22 -4.44
CA ARG A 148 5.04 -13.71 -4.45
C ARG A 148 4.62 -14.24 -3.08
N VAL A 149 5.48 -14.92 -2.33
CA VAL A 149 5.22 -15.31 -0.93
C VAL A 149 5.03 -14.08 -0.03
N ALA A 150 5.82 -13.02 -0.21
CA ALA A 150 5.64 -11.79 0.55
C ALA A 150 4.30 -11.09 0.25
N LEU A 151 3.85 -11.11 -1.01
CA LEU A 151 2.53 -10.63 -1.39
C LEU A 151 1.42 -11.50 -0.79
N ALA A 152 1.54 -12.85 -0.85
CA ALA A 152 0.61 -13.76 -0.19
C ALA A 152 0.51 -13.48 1.32
N ARG A 153 1.65 -13.27 2.00
CA ARG A 153 1.70 -12.88 3.42
C ARG A 153 0.97 -11.57 3.69
N ALA A 154 1.12 -10.59 2.80
CA ALA A 154 0.45 -9.29 2.92
C ALA A 154 -1.07 -9.43 2.82
N VAL A 155 -1.58 -10.16 1.84
CA VAL A 155 -3.03 -10.33 1.63
C VAL A 155 -3.67 -11.30 2.62
N ALA A 156 -2.90 -12.22 3.22
CA ALA A 156 -3.39 -13.15 4.24
C ALA A 156 -3.93 -12.42 5.49
N CYS A 157 -3.44 -11.21 5.75
CA CYS A 157 -3.93 -10.35 6.83
C CYS A 157 -5.32 -9.76 6.54
N ASN A 158 -5.89 -9.94 5.35
CA ASN A 158 -7.12 -9.28 4.90
C ASN A 158 -7.10 -7.75 5.16
N PRO A 159 -6.09 -7.03 4.63
CA PRO A 159 -5.94 -5.60 4.86
C PRO A 159 -6.99 -4.81 4.08
N GLU A 160 -7.36 -3.64 4.61
CA GLU A 160 -8.20 -2.68 3.92
C GLU A 160 -7.39 -1.83 2.92
N VAL A 161 -6.10 -1.62 3.25
CA VAL A 161 -5.15 -0.87 2.42
C VAL A 161 -3.92 -1.73 2.15
N VAL A 162 -3.52 -1.81 0.89
CA VAL A 162 -2.28 -2.46 0.45
C VAL A 162 -1.38 -1.44 -0.24
N LEU A 163 -0.18 -1.31 0.28
CA LEU A 163 0.88 -0.44 -0.24
C LEU A 163 2.01 -1.32 -0.75
N LEU A 164 2.39 -1.18 -2.02
CA LEU A 164 3.42 -1.99 -2.64
C LEU A 164 4.52 -1.10 -3.20
N ASP A 165 5.75 -1.33 -2.73
CA ASP A 165 6.91 -0.60 -3.24
C ASP A 165 7.61 -1.42 -4.33
N GLU A 166 7.47 -0.98 -5.58
CA GLU A 166 8.06 -1.59 -6.79
C GLU A 166 7.85 -3.11 -6.90
N PRO A 167 6.59 -3.63 -6.82
CA PRO A 167 6.33 -5.07 -6.75
C PRO A 167 6.71 -5.83 -8.02
N LEU A 168 6.87 -5.14 -9.15
CA LEU A 168 7.20 -5.71 -10.47
C LEU A 168 8.67 -5.53 -10.85
N ALA A 169 9.50 -4.94 -9.98
CA ALA A 169 10.92 -4.76 -10.28
C ALA A 169 11.67 -6.09 -10.23
N TYR A 170 12.48 -6.36 -11.25
CA TYR A 170 13.35 -7.57 -11.33
C TYR A 170 12.62 -8.91 -11.19
N VAL A 171 11.38 -9.01 -11.68
CA VAL A 171 10.64 -10.26 -11.77
C VAL A 171 10.52 -10.73 -13.21
N ASP A 172 10.40 -12.05 -13.40
CA ASP A 172 10.14 -12.65 -14.70
C ASP A 172 8.74 -12.34 -15.21
N GLU A 173 8.50 -12.58 -16.50
CA GLU A 173 7.23 -12.26 -17.15
C GLU A 173 6.04 -13.02 -16.54
N LEU A 174 6.22 -14.30 -16.19
CA LEU A 174 5.18 -15.10 -15.54
C LEU A 174 4.80 -14.51 -14.18
N SER A 175 5.79 -14.19 -13.36
CA SER A 175 5.56 -13.52 -12.06
C SER A 175 4.89 -12.17 -12.24
N THR A 176 5.27 -11.39 -13.27
CA THR A 176 4.63 -10.12 -13.60
C THR A 176 3.14 -10.29 -13.85
N GLN A 177 2.74 -11.22 -14.72
CA GLN A 177 1.34 -11.49 -15.03
C GLN A 177 0.53 -11.93 -13.80
N ILE A 178 1.11 -12.77 -12.95
CA ILE A 178 0.47 -13.23 -11.71
C ILE A 178 0.26 -12.04 -10.76
N ILE A 179 1.28 -11.20 -10.57
CA ILE A 179 1.17 -10.04 -9.69
C ILE A 179 0.14 -9.05 -10.25
N GLU A 180 0.13 -8.76 -11.55
CA GLU A 180 -0.86 -7.88 -12.18
C GLU A 180 -2.30 -8.38 -11.96
N ARG A 181 -2.55 -9.68 -12.10
CA ARG A 181 -3.86 -10.27 -11.78
C ARG A 181 -4.23 -10.08 -10.30
N LEU A 182 -3.27 -10.26 -9.40
CA LEU A 182 -3.48 -10.00 -7.98
C LEU A 182 -3.85 -8.53 -7.71
N LEU A 183 -3.17 -7.56 -8.37
CA LEU A 183 -3.47 -6.14 -8.21
C LEU A 183 -4.92 -5.83 -8.62
N VAL A 184 -5.36 -6.36 -9.77
CA VAL A 184 -6.75 -6.20 -10.23
C VAL A 184 -7.74 -6.83 -9.23
N ALA A 185 -7.49 -8.07 -8.81
CA ALA A 185 -8.36 -8.76 -7.85
C ALA A 185 -8.48 -8.02 -6.49
N LEU A 186 -7.43 -7.33 -6.04
CA LEU A 186 -7.47 -6.52 -4.82
C LEU A 186 -8.35 -5.27 -5.01
N VAL A 187 -8.24 -4.60 -6.16
CA VAL A 187 -9.10 -3.44 -6.49
C VAL A 187 -10.57 -3.86 -6.55
N ASP A 188 -10.88 -4.98 -7.22
CA ASP A 188 -12.26 -5.51 -7.34
C ASP A 188 -12.87 -5.88 -5.99
N ARG A 189 -12.04 -6.29 -5.02
CA ARG A 189 -12.44 -6.54 -3.62
C ARG A 189 -12.63 -5.27 -2.79
N GLY A 190 -12.42 -4.09 -3.37
CA GLY A 190 -12.56 -2.80 -2.70
C GLY A 190 -11.39 -2.39 -1.82
N VAL A 191 -10.23 -3.08 -1.92
CA VAL A 191 -9.00 -2.70 -1.23
C VAL A 191 -8.51 -1.36 -1.77
N LEU A 192 -8.09 -0.43 -0.91
CA LEU A 192 -7.38 0.76 -1.33
C LEU A 192 -5.94 0.35 -1.67
N LEU A 193 -5.63 0.33 -2.97
CA LEU A 193 -4.34 -0.15 -3.48
C LEU A 193 -3.48 1.02 -3.97
N VAL A 194 -2.26 1.12 -3.44
CA VAL A 194 -1.24 2.09 -3.88
C VAL A 194 0.04 1.33 -4.26
N VAL A 195 0.50 1.52 -5.47
CA VAL A 195 1.68 0.83 -6.01
C VAL A 195 2.70 1.86 -6.49
N SER A 196 3.92 1.82 -5.97
CA SER A 196 5.02 2.58 -6.57
C SER A 196 5.60 1.85 -7.77
N THR A 197 6.01 2.59 -8.77
CA THR A 197 6.66 2.03 -9.96
C THR A 197 7.52 3.07 -10.67
N HIS A 198 8.55 2.59 -11.36
CA HIS A 198 9.28 3.38 -12.35
C HIS A 198 8.78 3.10 -13.79
N ASP A 199 7.92 2.07 -13.98
CA ASP A 199 7.27 1.78 -15.27
C ASP A 199 6.07 2.71 -15.49
N ALA A 200 6.26 3.73 -16.32
CA ALA A 200 5.21 4.68 -16.68
C ALA A 200 4.06 4.04 -17.51
N THR A 201 4.24 2.83 -18.02
CA THR A 201 3.24 2.13 -18.87
C THR A 201 2.24 1.32 -18.05
N LEU A 202 2.61 0.94 -16.82
CA LEU A 202 1.79 0.11 -15.94
C LEU A 202 0.39 0.70 -15.70
N GLY A 203 0.30 2.04 -15.55
CA GLY A 203 -0.97 2.73 -15.37
C GLY A 203 -1.94 2.56 -16.53
N ARG A 204 -1.43 2.60 -17.76
CA ARG A 204 -2.25 2.35 -18.97
C ARG A 204 -2.64 0.88 -19.07
N ARG A 205 -1.71 -0.04 -18.81
CA ARG A 205 -1.91 -1.48 -18.87
C ARG A 205 -3.00 -1.97 -17.92
N LEU A 206 -2.99 -1.45 -16.67
CA LEU A 206 -3.93 -1.83 -15.62
C LEU A 206 -5.07 -0.81 -15.40
N LYS A 207 -5.24 0.17 -16.30
CA LYS A 207 -6.25 1.24 -16.20
C LYS A 207 -6.23 1.95 -14.83
N GLY A 208 -5.03 2.12 -14.28
CA GLY A 208 -4.83 2.75 -12.98
C GLY A 208 -4.66 4.26 -13.09
N ARG A 209 -4.99 4.96 -12.02
CA ARG A 209 -4.72 6.40 -11.85
C ARG A 209 -3.22 6.59 -11.59
N THR A 210 -2.53 7.33 -12.44
CA THR A 210 -1.10 7.61 -12.28
C THR A 210 -0.86 8.94 -11.60
N ILE A 211 -0.11 8.91 -10.50
CA ILE A 211 0.36 10.03 -9.71
C ILE A 211 1.85 10.16 -9.97
N ARG A 212 2.29 11.24 -10.60
CA ARG A 212 3.70 11.44 -10.95
C ARG A 212 4.43 12.20 -9.86
N LEU A 213 5.51 11.61 -9.34
CA LEU A 213 6.36 12.17 -8.30
C LEU A 213 7.76 12.47 -8.85
N ARG A 214 8.24 13.69 -8.65
CA ARG A 214 9.59 14.10 -9.00
C ARG A 214 10.13 15.01 -7.90
N GLU A 215 11.34 14.72 -7.42
CA GLU A 215 12.04 15.53 -6.40
C GLU A 215 11.14 15.82 -5.18
N GLY A 216 10.40 14.80 -4.72
CA GLY A 216 9.50 14.90 -3.57
C GLY A 216 8.17 15.61 -3.84
N ARG A 217 7.89 16.07 -5.05
CA ARG A 217 6.71 16.87 -5.40
C ARG A 217 5.85 16.18 -6.46
N LEU A 218 4.55 16.47 -6.46
CA LEU A 218 3.65 16.06 -7.53
C LEU A 218 3.95 16.89 -8.78
N VAL A 219 4.23 16.22 -9.92
CA VAL A 219 4.55 16.89 -11.20
C VAL A 219 3.30 17.20 -12.00
N GLN A 220 2.26 16.38 -11.85
CA GLN A 220 0.94 16.61 -12.45
C GLN A 220 -0.10 16.37 -11.37
N HIS A 221 -1.03 17.30 -11.19
CA HIS A 221 -2.24 17.00 -10.45
C HIS A 221 -2.93 15.83 -11.16
N PRO A 222 -3.22 14.73 -10.47
CA PRO A 222 -4.10 13.73 -11.04
C PRO A 222 -5.39 14.44 -11.44
N GLU A 223 -5.86 14.22 -12.66
CA GLU A 223 -7.13 14.80 -13.12
C GLU A 223 -8.17 14.58 -12.03
N ARG A 224 -8.73 15.66 -11.51
CA ARG A 224 -9.86 15.57 -10.59
C ARG A 224 -10.95 14.84 -11.37
N PRO A 225 -11.47 13.69 -10.94
CA PRO A 225 -12.66 13.17 -11.55
C PRO A 225 -13.72 14.27 -11.48
N ALA A 226 -14.42 14.52 -12.57
CA ALA A 226 -15.36 15.63 -12.78
C ALA A 226 -16.55 15.71 -11.79
N THR A 227 -16.50 15.07 -10.66
CA THR A 227 -17.57 14.93 -9.66
C THR A 227 -17.20 15.56 -8.30
N TYR A 228 -16.34 16.59 -8.30
CA TYR A 228 -16.19 17.46 -7.14
C TYR A 228 -16.80 18.84 -7.42
N ALA A 229 -18.11 18.85 -7.73
CA ALA A 229 -18.91 20.03 -7.52
C ALA A 229 -19.19 20.13 -6.01
N ALA A 230 -18.61 21.15 -5.38
CA ALA A 230 -19.05 21.85 -4.20
C ALA A 230 -19.84 21.01 -3.15
N ILE A 231 -19.14 20.44 -2.16
CA ILE A 231 -19.71 20.49 -0.82
C ILE A 231 -19.24 21.84 -0.26
N SER A 232 -20.10 22.81 -0.40
CA SER A 232 -20.00 24.12 0.23
C SER A 232 -19.85 23.91 1.73
N LEU A 233 -18.79 24.46 2.31
CA LEU A 233 -18.66 24.67 3.73
C LEU A 233 -19.64 25.79 4.11
N GLU A 234 -20.92 25.49 4.20
CA GLU A 234 -21.89 26.32 4.89
C GLU A 234 -22.24 25.64 6.22
N GLY A 235 -21.85 26.30 7.29
CA GLY A 235 -22.45 26.16 8.60
C GLY A 235 -21.83 25.15 9.54
N SER A 236 -20.76 25.51 10.26
CA SER A 236 -20.71 25.27 11.71
C SER A 236 -19.72 26.23 12.37
N ALA A 237 -20.25 27.33 12.86
CA ALA A 237 -19.60 28.16 13.86
C ALA A 237 -19.53 27.34 15.15
N TYR A 238 -18.34 26.94 15.59
CA TYR A 238 -18.12 26.53 16.96
C TYR A 238 -17.80 27.75 17.79
N ALA A 239 -18.81 28.22 18.54
CA ALA A 239 -18.63 29.15 19.66
C ALA A 239 -17.84 28.44 20.76
N ILE A 240 -16.76 29.10 21.17
CA ILE A 240 -15.98 28.79 22.38
C ILE A 240 -16.81 29.31 23.57
N VAL A 241 -17.14 28.45 24.50
CA VAL A 241 -17.27 28.72 25.93
C VAL A 241 -16.65 27.57 26.72
#